data_fe814477a05f58ba87a490fb74f22815
#
_entry.id   fe814477a05f58ba87a490fb74f22815
#
_cell.length_a   1.000
_cell.length_b   1.000
_cell.length_c   1.000
_cell.angle_alpha   90.00
_cell.angle_beta   90.00
_cell.angle_gamma   90.00
#
_symmetry.space_group_name_H-M   'P 1'
#
loop_
_entity.id
_entity.type
_entity.pdbx_description
1 polymer ?
#
loop_
_entity_poly.entity_id
_entity_poly.type
_entity_poly.pdbx_seq_one_letter_code
_entity_poly.pdbx_strand_id
1 'polypeptide(L)'
;MKTLMRKIIFIPLWILLSMVCVNAKVVVYPAPVSETLSVDYVIEVDGKLIPVYTALTQHHDKKYSIAYFDFSGSVTVKIKSKFSLEKLIVLPNKYGICPSIHQDEAIFQLDKPCDISFEPNGCNSPLLLLTNEIEKDIPSKDNPNVIYFGPGEHNPENGLIKLSSNQTLYLAGGAIVNAGVEATGDNITICGRSILDCSDWEHNAGPTDYMINAKNCNNFVMKDVILKGAFWWTIVPQNCDRVLIEHVRLAGSRVGNDDGVDPCNSSNITVRNCFFRTDDDAISPKGITRRGGEKLSKSVENMLVEDCVFWVDFVNVFRIATESSCPAIRNFTARNIDVIHFHNRNQVQIFWLHPTGEMVMENLTFENIKINGEIPYNLIKLTPTLNLVGTRPIKQPTPNNIKVGSRRRGIGSRGYGEFVVVPSNGPFIHNVTFKNISTYGGETAYCNERGFVLLQGIDEEHDVSNITFDKVSYFGNVIDGENSKVKKNQYVKHVRFIKE
;
A
#
# COMPACT_ATOMS: atom_id res chain seq x y z
N MET A 1 53.76 64.16 -6.36
CA MET A 1 52.52 63.30 -6.12
C MET A 1 52.85 61.87 -6.55
N LYS A 2 53.16 61.01 -5.60
CA LYS A 2 53.48 59.57 -5.88
C LYS A 2 52.23 58.76 -5.58
N THR A 3 51.64 58.15 -6.62
CA THR A 3 50.49 57.30 -6.55
C THR A 3 50.91 55.90 -6.11
N LEU A 4 50.44 55.47 -4.97
CA LEU A 4 50.66 54.11 -4.40
C LEU A 4 49.67 53.14 -4.99
N MET A 5 50.11 52.23 -5.90
CA MET A 5 49.30 51.09 -6.36
C MET A 5 49.33 49.99 -5.31
N ARG A 6 48.18 49.73 -4.66
CA ARG A 6 48.00 48.55 -3.83
C ARG A 6 47.71 47.31 -4.73
N LYS A 7 48.63 46.36 -4.71
CA LYS A 7 48.43 45.04 -5.30
C LYS A 7 47.50 44.22 -4.39
N ILE A 8 46.34 43.88 -4.90
CA ILE A 8 45.43 42.90 -4.28
C ILE A 8 45.93 41.53 -4.66
N ILE A 9 46.40 40.75 -3.69
CA ILE A 9 46.78 39.35 -3.86
C ILE A 9 45.50 38.52 -3.70
N PHE A 10 45.00 37.93 -4.79
CA PHE A 10 43.96 36.90 -4.76
C PHE A 10 44.63 35.59 -4.32
N ILE A 11 44.27 35.08 -3.14
CA ILE A 11 44.60 33.74 -2.69
C ILE A 11 43.40 32.86 -3.10
N PRO A 12 43.52 31.88 -3.99
CA PRO A 12 42.48 30.96 -4.29
C PRO A 12 42.29 30.03 -3.08
N LEU A 13 41.15 30.14 -2.42
CA LEU A 13 40.71 29.22 -1.37
C LEU A 13 40.32 27.89 -2.02
N TRP A 14 41.25 26.93 -2.09
CA TRP A 14 40.90 25.54 -2.42
C TRP A 14 40.17 24.94 -1.24
N ILE A 15 38.84 24.83 -1.34
CA ILE A 15 38.05 24.02 -0.44
C ILE A 15 38.34 22.55 -0.79
N LEU A 16 39.22 21.92 -0.01
CA LEU A 16 39.32 20.46 -0.01
C LEU A 16 38.02 19.92 0.53
N LEU A 17 37.10 19.52 -0.35
CA LEU A 17 36.02 18.62 0.00
C LEU A 17 36.64 17.26 0.34
N SER A 18 36.90 17.01 1.60
CA SER A 18 37.21 15.66 2.06
C SER A 18 35.97 14.80 1.82
N MET A 19 35.93 14.06 0.73
CA MET A 19 35.02 12.92 0.58
C MET A 19 35.33 11.96 1.72
N VAL A 20 34.52 11.97 2.73
CA VAL A 20 34.49 10.88 3.71
C VAL A 20 33.98 9.68 2.92
N CYS A 21 34.88 8.81 2.47
CA CYS A 21 34.52 7.49 1.96
C CYS A 21 33.91 6.73 3.14
N VAL A 22 32.59 6.79 3.26
CA VAL A 22 31.86 5.87 4.12
C VAL A 22 32.00 4.51 3.46
N ASN A 23 32.76 3.60 4.08
CA ASN A 23 32.87 2.24 3.58
C ASN A 23 31.47 1.65 3.47
N ALA A 24 31.09 1.24 2.27
CA ALA A 24 29.84 0.56 2.03
C ALA A 24 29.76 -0.70 2.90
N LYS A 25 28.63 -0.93 3.51
CA LYS A 25 28.37 -2.12 4.33
C LYS A 25 27.08 -2.78 3.82
N VAL A 26 27.17 -4.06 3.50
CA VAL A 26 26.01 -4.88 3.10
C VAL A 26 25.77 -5.93 4.18
N VAL A 27 24.55 -6.03 4.67
CA VAL A 27 24.05 -7.08 5.56
C VAL A 27 23.15 -8.00 4.77
N VAL A 28 23.52 -9.27 4.74
CA VAL A 28 22.78 -10.34 4.08
C VAL A 28 22.11 -11.18 5.14
N TYR A 29 20.87 -11.50 4.94
CA TYR A 29 20.09 -12.38 5.80
C TYR A 29 19.97 -13.76 5.16
N PRO A 30 20.56 -14.80 5.74
CA PRO A 30 20.52 -16.14 5.16
C PRO A 30 19.09 -16.68 5.17
N ALA A 31 18.69 -17.33 4.08
CA ALA A 31 17.41 -18.02 4.03
C ALA A 31 17.44 -19.28 4.89
N PRO A 32 16.32 -19.67 5.54
CA PRO A 32 16.16 -20.98 6.14
C PRO A 32 16.40 -22.11 5.13
N VAL A 33 16.96 -23.24 5.60
CA VAL A 33 17.27 -24.39 4.72
C VAL A 33 16.00 -25.01 4.14
N SER A 34 14.88 -24.90 4.83
CA SER A 34 13.57 -25.40 4.42
C SER A 34 12.94 -24.57 3.27
N GLU A 35 13.40 -23.31 3.07
CA GLU A 35 12.79 -22.42 2.09
C GLU A 35 13.18 -22.76 0.66
N THR A 36 12.20 -22.83 -0.22
CA THR A 36 12.42 -23.00 -1.66
C THR A 36 12.70 -21.66 -2.32
N LEU A 37 13.98 -21.42 -2.63
CA LEU A 37 14.41 -20.19 -3.29
C LEU A 37 14.01 -20.13 -4.77
N SER A 38 13.84 -18.92 -5.27
CA SER A 38 13.64 -18.68 -6.70
C SER A 38 14.92 -19.00 -7.49
N VAL A 39 14.74 -19.62 -8.64
CA VAL A 39 15.81 -19.89 -9.61
C VAL A 39 15.78 -18.92 -10.80
N ASP A 40 14.93 -17.91 -10.74
CA ASP A 40 14.73 -16.99 -11.86
C ASP A 40 15.79 -15.87 -11.88
N TYR A 41 16.42 -15.60 -10.72
CA TYR A 41 17.45 -14.56 -10.56
C TYR A 41 18.57 -15.01 -9.64
N VAL A 42 19.78 -14.49 -9.91
CA VAL A 42 20.92 -14.52 -8.99
C VAL A 42 21.34 -13.07 -8.72
N ILE A 43 21.42 -12.71 -7.47
CA ILE A 43 21.71 -11.32 -7.04
C ILE A 43 23.01 -11.30 -6.26
N GLU A 44 23.92 -10.43 -6.68
CA GLU A 44 25.16 -10.13 -5.97
C GLU A 44 25.23 -8.64 -5.63
N VAL A 45 25.55 -8.32 -4.38
CA VAL A 45 25.74 -6.95 -3.91
C VAL A 45 27.14 -6.84 -3.28
N ASP A 46 28.03 -6.08 -3.90
CA ASP A 46 29.43 -5.96 -3.48
C ASP A 46 30.09 -7.30 -3.17
N GLY A 47 29.91 -8.30 -4.05
CA GLY A 47 30.47 -9.66 -3.92
C GLY A 47 29.70 -10.59 -2.95
N LYS A 48 28.59 -10.16 -2.37
CA LYS A 48 27.75 -10.99 -1.48
C LYS A 48 26.49 -11.46 -2.20
N LEU A 49 26.23 -12.76 -2.19
CA LEU A 49 25.01 -13.33 -2.74
C LEU A 49 23.82 -13.04 -1.82
N ILE A 50 22.71 -12.58 -2.42
CA ILE A 50 21.47 -12.29 -1.74
C ILE A 50 20.47 -13.42 -2.02
N PRO A 51 19.83 -14.00 -0.99
CA PRO A 51 18.76 -14.97 -1.19
C PRO A 51 17.58 -14.38 -1.96
N VAL A 52 17.05 -15.16 -2.91
CA VAL A 52 15.89 -14.77 -3.72
C VAL A 52 14.75 -15.73 -3.40
N TYR A 53 13.69 -15.19 -2.80
CA TYR A 53 12.50 -15.94 -2.40
C TYR A 53 11.46 -15.97 -3.50
N THR A 54 10.56 -16.95 -3.45
CA THR A 54 9.39 -17.05 -4.33
C THR A 54 8.14 -16.55 -3.61
N ALA A 55 7.39 -15.66 -4.24
CA ALA A 55 6.05 -15.30 -3.84
C ALA A 55 5.05 -15.77 -4.90
N LEU A 56 3.86 -16.18 -4.45
CA LEU A 56 2.78 -16.61 -5.34
C LEU A 56 1.86 -15.43 -5.68
N THR A 57 1.30 -15.47 -6.88
CA THR A 57 0.24 -14.55 -7.34
C THR A 57 -0.79 -15.34 -8.15
N GLN A 58 -2.04 -14.88 -8.15
CA GLN A 58 -3.05 -15.49 -9.04
C GLN A 58 -3.01 -14.93 -10.48
N HIS A 59 -2.14 -13.96 -10.75
CA HIS A 59 -1.97 -13.29 -12.04
C HIS A 59 -0.70 -13.73 -12.75
N HIS A 60 -0.57 -13.36 -14.02
CA HIS A 60 0.61 -13.59 -14.87
C HIS A 60 1.18 -15.01 -14.75
N ASP A 61 2.46 -15.16 -14.43
CA ASP A 61 3.15 -16.46 -14.34
C ASP A 61 2.88 -17.21 -13.03
N LYS A 62 1.90 -16.77 -12.23
CA LYS A 62 1.50 -17.35 -10.94
C LYS A 62 2.54 -17.23 -9.84
N LYS A 63 3.69 -16.63 -10.12
CA LYS A 63 4.77 -16.39 -9.16
C LYS A 63 5.61 -15.19 -9.55
N TYR A 64 6.34 -14.66 -8.58
CA TYR A 64 7.37 -13.66 -8.76
C TYR A 64 8.47 -13.82 -7.70
N SER A 65 9.55 -13.07 -7.84
CA SER A 65 10.70 -13.16 -6.96
C SER A 65 10.79 -11.97 -6.01
N ILE A 66 11.31 -12.22 -4.80
CA ILE A 66 11.57 -11.21 -3.78
C ILE A 66 12.99 -11.38 -3.27
N ALA A 67 13.72 -10.28 -3.13
CA ALA A 67 15.01 -10.27 -2.46
C ALA A 67 15.10 -9.06 -1.54
N TYR A 68 15.78 -9.20 -0.40
CA TYR A 68 15.95 -8.10 0.53
C TYR A 68 17.30 -8.15 1.23
N PHE A 69 17.83 -6.97 1.54
CA PHE A 69 19.08 -6.80 2.29
C PHE A 69 19.16 -5.39 2.87
N ASP A 70 20.04 -5.21 3.85
CA ASP A 70 20.34 -3.88 4.37
C ASP A 70 21.69 -3.41 3.86
N PHE A 71 21.84 -2.09 3.68
CA PHE A 71 23.14 -1.51 3.34
C PHE A 71 23.29 -0.07 3.81
N SER A 72 24.54 0.39 3.79
CA SER A 72 24.91 1.80 3.97
C SER A 72 26.03 2.17 3.00
N GLY A 73 26.09 3.44 2.63
CA GLY A 73 27.00 3.91 1.58
C GLY A 73 26.48 3.54 0.19
N SER A 74 27.33 3.65 -0.84
CA SER A 74 26.98 3.28 -2.21
C SER A 74 27.38 1.84 -2.48
N VAL A 75 26.46 1.03 -3.00
CA VAL A 75 26.70 -0.39 -3.30
C VAL A 75 26.44 -0.70 -4.77
N THR A 76 27.17 -1.66 -5.32
CA THR A 76 26.97 -2.16 -6.68
C THR A 76 26.11 -3.41 -6.64
N VAL A 77 24.96 -3.36 -7.31
CA VAL A 77 24.03 -4.48 -7.46
C VAL A 77 24.21 -5.10 -8.83
N LYS A 78 24.38 -6.42 -8.85
CA LYS A 78 24.40 -7.23 -10.07
C LYS A 78 23.25 -8.22 -10.02
N ILE A 79 22.43 -8.23 -11.05
CA ILE A 79 21.29 -9.13 -11.17
C ILE A 79 21.44 -9.95 -12.44
N LYS A 80 21.72 -11.24 -12.30
CA LYS A 80 21.66 -12.18 -13.39
C LYS A 80 20.23 -12.70 -13.51
N SER A 81 19.67 -12.61 -14.72
CA SER A 81 18.28 -12.98 -15.00
C SER A 81 18.22 -14.21 -15.91
N LYS A 82 17.26 -15.10 -15.64
CA LYS A 82 16.88 -16.17 -16.56
C LYS A 82 16.15 -15.66 -17.80
N PHE A 83 15.58 -14.45 -17.72
CA PHE A 83 14.81 -13.82 -18.79
C PHE A 83 15.68 -12.82 -19.57
N SER A 84 15.34 -12.58 -20.83
CA SER A 84 16.01 -11.55 -21.64
C SER A 84 15.88 -10.17 -20.99
N LEU A 85 16.97 -9.40 -20.97
CA LEU A 85 17.01 -8.04 -20.43
C LEU A 85 16.82 -6.94 -21.48
N GLU A 86 16.51 -7.31 -22.75
CA GLU A 86 16.34 -6.34 -23.85
C GLU A 86 15.24 -5.31 -23.59
N LYS A 87 14.21 -5.70 -22.84
CA LYS A 87 13.05 -4.85 -22.50
C LYS A 87 12.97 -4.57 -21.02
N LEU A 88 14.11 -4.63 -20.33
CA LEU A 88 14.14 -4.39 -18.88
C LEU A 88 13.55 -3.02 -18.52
N ILE A 89 12.63 -3.03 -17.57
CA ILE A 89 12.09 -1.84 -16.90
C ILE A 89 12.40 -1.96 -15.40
N VAL A 90 12.78 -0.83 -14.78
CA VAL A 90 12.97 -0.72 -13.32
C VAL A 90 12.03 0.37 -12.81
N LEU A 91 11.14 0.02 -11.91
CA LEU A 91 10.11 0.91 -11.37
C LEU A 91 10.22 1.04 -9.84
N PRO A 92 9.81 2.16 -9.25
CA PRO A 92 9.34 3.38 -9.89
C PRO A 92 10.47 4.22 -10.51
N ASN A 93 10.17 4.92 -11.56
CA ASN A 93 11.12 5.76 -12.30
C ASN A 93 11.75 6.90 -11.45
N LYS A 94 11.16 7.24 -10.32
CA LYS A 94 11.67 8.32 -9.43
C LYS A 94 13.07 8.07 -8.91
N TYR A 95 13.53 6.84 -8.87
CA TYR A 95 14.88 6.51 -8.39
C TYR A 95 15.96 6.66 -9.47
N GLY A 96 15.58 6.83 -10.74
CA GLY A 96 16.53 7.06 -11.84
C GLY A 96 17.50 5.90 -12.08
N ILE A 97 17.13 4.68 -11.71
CA ILE A 97 17.98 3.50 -11.87
C ILE A 97 18.00 3.09 -13.34
N CYS A 98 19.17 3.16 -13.96
CA CYS A 98 19.42 2.79 -15.35
C CYS A 98 20.53 1.73 -15.40
N PRO A 99 20.20 0.42 -15.38
CA PRO A 99 21.19 -0.64 -15.39
C PRO A 99 22.02 -0.68 -16.67
N SER A 100 23.33 -0.95 -16.54
CA SER A 100 24.16 -1.40 -17.66
C SER A 100 23.89 -2.88 -17.89
N ILE A 101 23.58 -3.26 -19.13
CA ILE A 101 23.22 -4.62 -19.49
C ILE A 101 24.40 -5.32 -20.18
N HIS A 102 24.80 -6.48 -19.68
CA HIS A 102 25.80 -7.36 -20.25
C HIS A 102 25.26 -8.78 -20.37
N GLN A 103 24.77 -9.14 -21.54
CA GLN A 103 24.12 -10.44 -21.83
C GLN A 103 22.89 -10.65 -20.91
N ASP A 104 22.99 -11.54 -19.92
CA ASP A 104 21.95 -11.90 -18.97
C ASP A 104 22.11 -11.20 -17.59
N GLU A 105 23.03 -10.25 -17.50
CA GLU A 105 23.35 -9.51 -16.28
C GLU A 105 23.04 -8.02 -16.39
N ALA A 106 22.37 -7.48 -15.40
CA ALA A 106 22.13 -6.06 -15.20
C ALA A 106 22.95 -5.55 -14.02
N ILE A 107 23.66 -4.42 -14.19
CA ILE A 107 24.53 -3.83 -13.18
C ILE A 107 24.13 -2.39 -12.94
N PHE A 108 23.92 -2.01 -11.69
CA PHE A 108 23.62 -0.64 -11.28
C PHE A 108 24.10 -0.34 -9.87
N GLN A 109 24.10 0.94 -9.49
CA GLN A 109 24.45 1.39 -8.15
C GLN A 109 23.21 1.83 -7.38
N LEU A 110 23.24 1.61 -6.07
CA LEU A 110 22.30 2.15 -5.11
C LEU A 110 23.09 2.99 -4.08
N ASP A 111 22.75 4.27 -3.98
CA ASP A 111 23.36 5.20 -3.03
C ASP A 111 22.56 5.33 -1.73
N LYS A 112 21.31 4.88 -1.75
CA LYS A 112 20.39 4.84 -0.61
C LYS A 112 19.39 3.72 -0.79
N PRO A 113 18.84 3.18 0.28
CA PRO A 113 17.77 2.18 0.22
C PRO A 113 16.55 2.65 -0.56
N CYS A 114 15.99 1.75 -1.34
CA CYS A 114 14.76 1.93 -2.09
C CYS A 114 14.15 0.57 -2.42
N ASP A 115 12.85 0.54 -2.58
CA ASP A 115 12.10 -0.65 -3.00
C ASP A 115 11.77 -0.50 -4.48
N ILE A 116 12.18 -1.48 -5.28
CA ILE A 116 12.00 -1.46 -6.73
C ILE A 116 11.41 -2.75 -7.26
N SER A 117 10.73 -2.63 -8.40
CA SER A 117 10.37 -3.74 -9.26
C SER A 117 11.33 -3.77 -10.44
N PHE A 118 12.03 -4.89 -10.62
CA PHE A 118 12.92 -5.17 -11.73
C PHE A 118 12.20 -6.13 -12.70
N GLU A 119 11.90 -5.66 -13.90
CA GLU A 119 10.94 -6.26 -14.81
C GLU A 119 11.54 -6.53 -16.19
N PRO A 120 12.21 -7.66 -16.37
CA PRO A 120 12.76 -8.02 -17.68
C PRO A 120 11.68 -8.36 -18.70
N ASN A 121 10.51 -8.78 -18.24
CA ASN A 121 9.38 -9.22 -19.07
C ASN A 121 8.04 -8.57 -18.61
N GLY A 122 8.08 -7.28 -18.29
CA GLY A 122 6.95 -6.55 -17.72
C GLY A 122 6.45 -7.23 -16.44
N CYS A 123 5.14 -7.36 -16.29
CA CYS A 123 4.52 -7.95 -15.11
C CYS A 123 4.74 -9.46 -14.97
N ASN A 124 5.35 -10.14 -15.94
CA ASN A 124 5.60 -11.57 -15.87
C ASN A 124 6.93 -11.82 -15.15
N SER A 125 6.88 -12.64 -14.10
CA SER A 125 8.04 -13.02 -13.30
C SER A 125 8.95 -11.86 -12.84
N PRO A 126 8.43 -10.74 -12.33
CA PRO A 126 9.26 -9.64 -11.85
C PRO A 126 10.04 -10.03 -10.60
N LEU A 127 11.08 -9.24 -10.30
CA LEU A 127 11.80 -9.30 -9.05
C LEU A 127 11.50 -8.02 -8.23
N LEU A 128 10.96 -8.18 -7.03
CA LEU A 128 10.90 -7.11 -6.06
C LEU A 128 12.21 -7.09 -5.26
N LEU A 129 12.99 -6.04 -5.42
CA LEU A 129 14.22 -5.81 -4.66
C LEU A 129 13.93 -4.78 -3.57
N LEU A 130 13.93 -5.25 -2.32
CA LEU A 130 13.49 -4.51 -1.14
C LEU A 130 14.71 -4.21 -0.26
N THR A 131 15.06 -2.95 -0.10
CA THR A 131 16.30 -2.60 0.57
C THR A 131 16.07 -1.72 1.78
N ASN A 132 16.93 -1.84 2.78
CA ASN A 132 16.82 -1.10 4.03
C ASN A 132 18.13 -0.43 4.40
N GLU A 133 18.03 0.60 5.25
CA GLU A 133 19.19 1.01 6.05
C GLU A 133 19.61 -0.09 7.02
N ILE A 134 20.88 -0.09 7.41
CA ILE A 134 21.37 -1.00 8.46
C ILE A 134 20.47 -0.85 9.69
N GLU A 135 19.95 -1.97 10.17
CA GLU A 135 19.05 -1.99 11.32
C GLU A 135 19.73 -1.43 12.58
N LYS A 136 18.98 -0.58 13.27
CA LYS A 136 19.36 0.03 14.54
C LYS A 136 18.29 -0.31 15.57
N ASP A 137 18.61 -0.18 16.84
CA ASP A 137 17.65 -0.32 17.95
C ASP A 137 16.96 -1.70 18.00
N ILE A 138 17.73 -2.76 17.78
CA ILE A 138 17.26 -4.13 17.89
C ILE A 138 16.82 -4.40 19.33
N PRO A 139 15.55 -4.82 19.57
CA PRO A 139 15.09 -5.11 20.92
C PRO A 139 15.85 -6.27 21.55
N SER A 140 16.12 -6.19 22.86
CA SER A 140 16.73 -7.29 23.57
C SER A 140 15.79 -8.49 23.64
N LYS A 141 16.30 -9.67 23.29
CA LYS A 141 15.57 -10.94 23.42
C LYS A 141 15.27 -11.32 24.88
N ASP A 142 16.01 -10.73 25.83
CA ASP A 142 15.83 -10.99 27.25
C ASP A 142 14.77 -10.06 27.88
N ASN A 143 14.22 -9.13 27.14
CA ASN A 143 13.13 -8.29 27.60
C ASN A 143 11.81 -9.11 27.61
N PRO A 144 11.13 -9.27 28.76
CA PRO A 144 9.92 -10.08 28.87
C PRO A 144 8.75 -9.57 28.02
N ASN A 145 8.80 -8.32 27.57
CA ASN A 145 7.80 -7.74 26.69
C ASN A 145 8.13 -7.93 25.19
N VAL A 146 9.20 -8.64 24.86
CA VAL A 146 9.60 -8.90 23.47
C VAL A 146 9.37 -10.36 23.12
N ILE A 147 8.50 -10.57 22.13
CA ILE A 147 8.36 -11.86 21.45
C ILE A 147 9.37 -11.85 20.30
N TYR A 148 10.46 -12.62 20.46
CA TYR A 148 11.60 -12.58 19.56
C TYR A 148 11.70 -13.83 18.70
N PHE A 149 11.63 -13.67 17.39
CA PHE A 149 11.93 -14.72 16.42
C PHE A 149 13.28 -14.45 15.77
N GLY A 150 14.26 -15.31 16.03
CA GLY A 150 15.59 -15.27 15.41
C GLY A 150 15.59 -15.79 13.97
N PRO A 151 16.76 -15.77 13.27
CA PRO A 151 16.87 -16.36 11.94
C PRO A 151 16.43 -17.83 11.91
N GLY A 152 15.76 -18.24 10.84
CA GLY A 152 15.24 -19.59 10.66
C GLY A 152 13.74 -19.60 10.40
N GLU A 153 13.18 -20.79 10.18
CA GLU A 153 11.74 -21.00 10.03
C GLU A 153 11.07 -21.19 11.38
N HIS A 154 9.93 -20.54 11.57
CA HIS A 154 9.15 -20.60 12.79
C HIS A 154 7.68 -20.86 12.49
N ASN A 155 7.12 -21.86 13.17
CA ASN A 155 5.72 -22.27 13.06
C ASN A 155 5.03 -22.11 14.42
N PRO A 156 4.55 -20.90 14.78
CA PRO A 156 3.83 -20.68 16.02
C PRO A 156 2.62 -21.59 16.16
N GLU A 157 2.25 -21.91 17.39
CA GLU A 157 1.11 -22.78 17.67
C GLU A 157 -0.17 -22.24 17.00
N ASN A 158 -0.88 -23.11 16.27
CA ASN A 158 -2.05 -22.79 15.47
C ASN A 158 -1.84 -21.67 14.42
N GLY A 159 -0.59 -21.36 14.06
CA GLY A 159 -0.27 -20.27 13.13
C GLY A 159 -0.66 -18.88 13.65
N LEU A 160 -0.70 -18.68 14.95
CA LEU A 160 -1.24 -17.46 15.57
C LEU A 160 -0.27 -16.86 16.59
N ILE A 161 0.02 -15.57 16.41
CA ILE A 161 0.73 -14.73 17.39
C ILE A 161 -0.27 -13.76 18.00
N LYS A 162 -0.35 -13.73 19.34
CA LYS A 162 -1.18 -12.77 20.08
C LYS A 162 -0.31 -11.75 20.78
N LEU A 163 -0.64 -10.47 20.58
CA LEU A 163 0.02 -9.34 21.22
C LEU A 163 -0.94 -8.60 22.13
N SER A 164 -0.45 -8.21 23.28
CA SER A 164 -1.14 -7.39 24.28
C SER A 164 -0.36 -6.10 24.56
N SER A 165 -0.90 -5.25 25.45
CA SER A 165 -0.31 -3.95 25.75
C SER A 165 1.18 -4.01 26.11
N ASN A 166 1.94 -3.07 25.57
CA ASN A 166 3.38 -2.88 25.77
C ASN A 166 4.27 -4.01 25.23
N GLN A 167 3.74 -4.87 24.35
CA GLN A 167 4.51 -5.92 23.73
C GLN A 167 5.09 -5.51 22.38
N THR A 168 6.29 -6.01 22.11
CA THR A 168 6.95 -5.92 20.81
C THR A 168 7.12 -7.31 20.22
N LEU A 169 6.62 -7.52 19.01
CA LEU A 169 6.95 -8.64 18.15
C LEU A 169 8.16 -8.22 17.29
N TYR A 170 9.31 -8.83 17.57
CA TYR A 170 10.50 -8.60 16.77
C TYR A 170 10.83 -9.82 15.92
N LEU A 171 10.97 -9.58 14.64
CA LEU A 171 11.18 -10.58 13.60
C LEU A 171 12.56 -10.33 12.97
N ALA A 172 13.59 -11.05 13.43
CA ALA A 172 14.97 -10.83 13.00
C ALA A 172 15.18 -11.14 11.51
N GLY A 173 16.13 -10.48 10.88
CA GLY A 173 16.49 -10.76 9.48
C GLY A 173 16.87 -12.22 9.27
N GLY A 174 16.34 -12.84 8.21
CA GLY A 174 16.47 -14.28 7.94
C GLY A 174 15.47 -15.17 8.67
N ALA A 175 14.56 -14.61 9.46
CA ALA A 175 13.41 -15.35 9.96
C ALA A 175 12.31 -15.44 8.90
N ILE A 176 11.63 -16.60 8.85
CA ILE A 176 10.35 -16.77 8.17
C ILE A 176 9.38 -17.27 9.25
N VAL A 177 8.32 -16.51 9.49
CA VAL A 177 7.37 -16.82 10.55
C VAL A 177 6.01 -17.09 9.94
N ASN A 178 5.56 -18.34 10.02
CA ASN A 178 4.32 -18.82 9.42
C ASN A 178 3.14 -18.55 10.38
N ALA A 179 2.63 -17.31 10.39
CA ALA A 179 1.57 -16.93 11.32
C ALA A 179 0.79 -15.68 10.88
N GLY A 180 -0.48 -15.61 11.29
CA GLY A 180 -1.22 -14.36 11.42
C GLY A 180 -1.02 -13.73 12.80
N VAL A 181 -1.30 -12.44 12.92
CA VAL A 181 -1.12 -11.69 14.18
C VAL A 181 -2.45 -11.10 14.65
N GLU A 182 -2.81 -11.34 15.91
CA GLU A 182 -3.85 -10.60 16.64
C GLU A 182 -3.21 -9.68 17.68
N ALA A 183 -3.51 -8.39 17.59
CA ALA A 183 -3.02 -7.39 18.54
C ALA A 183 -4.19 -6.68 19.24
N THR A 184 -4.13 -6.54 20.56
CA THR A 184 -5.14 -5.83 21.35
C THR A 184 -4.50 -5.11 22.53
N GLY A 185 -4.76 -3.83 22.68
CA GLY A 185 -4.26 -3.00 23.80
C GLY A 185 -3.35 -1.86 23.31
N ASP A 186 -2.59 -1.29 24.24
CA ASP A 186 -1.82 -0.07 24.00
C ASP A 186 -0.34 -0.34 23.77
N ASN A 187 0.32 0.54 23.00
CA ASN A 187 1.77 0.52 22.78
C ASN A 187 2.28 -0.82 22.22
N ILE A 188 1.69 -1.30 21.16
CA ILE A 188 2.10 -2.56 20.51
C ILE A 188 2.97 -2.25 19.31
N THR A 189 4.09 -2.97 19.18
CA THR A 189 5.01 -2.82 18.04
C THR A 189 5.25 -4.16 17.35
N ILE A 190 5.21 -4.17 16.03
CA ILE A 190 5.69 -5.25 15.16
C ILE A 190 6.82 -4.70 14.31
N CYS A 191 8.02 -5.28 14.40
CA CYS A 191 9.16 -4.76 13.63
C CYS A 191 10.22 -5.83 13.34
N GLY A 192 11.18 -5.49 12.49
CA GLY A 192 12.34 -6.33 12.15
C GLY A 192 12.61 -6.41 10.66
N ARG A 193 13.35 -7.44 10.25
CA ARG A 193 13.82 -7.63 8.85
C ARG A 193 13.44 -9.00 8.30
N SER A 194 12.27 -9.52 8.67
CA SER A 194 11.84 -10.86 8.31
C SER A 194 10.66 -10.88 7.35
N ILE A 195 10.33 -12.11 6.95
CA ILE A 195 9.09 -12.41 6.22
C ILE A 195 8.10 -13.03 7.22
N LEU A 196 6.96 -12.38 7.39
CA LEU A 196 5.78 -13.00 7.99
C LEU A 196 4.98 -13.61 6.84
N ASP A 197 4.77 -14.92 6.88
CA ASP A 197 4.20 -15.67 5.76
C ASP A 197 2.88 -16.32 6.14
N CYS A 198 1.90 -16.14 5.28
CA CYS A 198 0.59 -16.79 5.40
C CYS A 198 0.23 -17.60 4.14
N SER A 199 1.23 -17.99 3.35
CA SER A 199 1.00 -18.69 2.07
C SER A 199 0.35 -20.06 2.20
N ASP A 200 0.46 -20.72 3.35
CA ASP A 200 -0.09 -22.05 3.60
C ASP A 200 -1.60 -22.07 3.85
N TRP A 201 -2.20 -20.91 4.11
CA TRP A 201 -3.64 -20.85 4.35
C TRP A 201 -4.41 -20.54 3.07
N GLU A 202 -5.52 -21.24 2.89
CA GLU A 202 -6.45 -20.97 1.80
C GLU A 202 -7.14 -19.63 1.97
N HIS A 203 -7.68 -19.09 0.87
CA HIS A 203 -8.47 -17.88 0.86
C HIS A 203 -9.61 -17.95 1.90
N ASN A 204 -9.68 -16.98 2.80
CA ASN A 204 -10.63 -16.89 3.92
C ASN A 204 -10.49 -17.99 5.00
N ALA A 205 -9.41 -18.68 5.07
CA ALA A 205 -9.21 -19.79 5.99
C ALA A 205 -7.99 -19.66 6.91
N GLY A 206 -7.42 -18.46 7.05
CA GLY A 206 -6.25 -18.22 7.90
C GLY A 206 -6.54 -18.34 9.41
N PRO A 207 -5.49 -18.25 10.24
CA PRO A 207 -5.60 -18.46 11.70
C PRO A 207 -6.29 -17.30 12.42
N THR A 208 -6.42 -16.16 11.76
CA THR A 208 -7.06 -14.93 12.26
C THR A 208 -8.15 -14.48 11.30
N ASP A 209 -8.85 -13.40 11.61
CA ASP A 209 -9.79 -12.81 10.67
C ASP A 209 -9.07 -12.14 9.48
N TYR A 210 -7.90 -11.55 9.72
CA TYR A 210 -7.07 -10.84 8.75
C TYR A 210 -5.60 -11.16 9.08
N MET A 211 -4.69 -11.01 8.13
CA MET A 211 -3.30 -11.37 8.37
C MET A 211 -2.70 -10.62 9.57
N ILE A 212 -2.90 -9.30 9.63
CA ILE A 212 -2.56 -8.45 10.78
C ILE A 212 -3.87 -7.84 11.29
N ASN A 213 -4.36 -8.36 12.39
CA ASN A 213 -5.64 -8.00 12.96
C ASN A 213 -5.45 -7.22 14.27
N ALA A 214 -5.32 -5.90 14.16
CA ALA A 214 -5.18 -5.01 15.32
C ALA A 214 -6.56 -4.51 15.76
N LYS A 215 -6.97 -4.79 17.01
CA LYS A 215 -8.28 -4.43 17.55
C LYS A 215 -8.15 -3.61 18.82
N ASN A 216 -8.88 -2.50 18.90
CA ASN A 216 -8.91 -1.66 20.10
C ASN A 216 -7.50 -1.25 20.55
N CYS A 217 -6.62 -0.97 19.60
CA CYS A 217 -5.25 -0.59 19.90
C CYS A 217 -5.12 0.93 19.96
N ASN A 218 -4.33 1.39 20.92
CA ASN A 218 -3.90 2.76 21.00
C ASN A 218 -2.36 2.82 20.94
N ASN A 219 -1.82 3.53 19.93
CA ASN A 219 -0.41 3.53 19.61
C ASN A 219 0.08 2.14 19.11
N PHE A 220 -0.42 1.73 17.94
CA PHE A 220 0.03 0.54 17.23
C PHE A 220 1.06 0.93 16.17
N VAL A 221 2.22 0.29 16.21
CA VAL A 221 3.33 0.52 15.27
C VAL A 221 3.68 -0.77 14.54
N MET A 222 3.74 -0.71 13.21
CA MET A 222 4.25 -1.79 12.38
C MET A 222 5.29 -1.24 11.42
N LYS A 223 6.51 -1.79 11.42
CA LYS A 223 7.60 -1.27 10.58
C LYS A 223 8.58 -2.32 10.10
N ASP A 224 9.11 -2.05 8.89
CA ASP A 224 10.29 -2.71 8.31
C ASP A 224 10.12 -4.20 7.95
N VAL A 225 8.96 -4.79 8.09
CA VAL A 225 8.70 -6.21 7.82
C VAL A 225 8.14 -6.44 6.41
N ILE A 226 8.31 -7.66 5.92
CA ILE A 226 7.73 -8.15 4.67
C ILE A 226 6.55 -9.07 5.04
N LEU A 227 5.38 -8.79 4.49
CA LEU A 227 4.19 -9.63 4.60
C LEU A 227 4.02 -10.39 3.28
N LYS A 228 3.99 -11.71 3.35
CA LYS A 228 3.86 -12.59 2.18
C LYS A 228 2.62 -13.46 2.28
N GLY A 229 1.91 -13.62 1.18
CA GLY A 229 0.89 -14.64 1.04
C GLY A 229 -0.37 -14.43 1.89
N ALA A 230 -0.84 -13.20 2.05
CA ALA A 230 -2.09 -12.93 2.75
C ALA A 230 -3.23 -13.85 2.24
N PHE A 231 -4.11 -14.25 3.16
CA PHE A 231 -5.24 -15.12 2.88
C PHE A 231 -6.59 -14.39 2.83
N TRP A 232 -6.59 -13.12 3.21
CA TRP A 232 -7.70 -12.16 3.21
C TRP A 232 -7.12 -10.76 3.34
N TRP A 233 -7.90 -9.73 3.74
CA TRP A 233 -7.39 -8.38 4.02
C TRP A 233 -6.10 -8.44 4.85
N THR A 234 -5.11 -7.66 4.46
CA THR A 234 -3.77 -7.85 5.01
C THR A 234 -3.59 -7.13 6.34
N ILE A 235 -3.68 -5.80 6.37
CA ILE A 235 -3.46 -5.02 7.60
C ILE A 235 -4.75 -4.29 7.98
N VAL A 236 -5.37 -4.70 9.08
CA VAL A 236 -6.69 -4.21 9.48
C VAL A 236 -6.70 -3.67 10.91
N PRO A 237 -6.40 -2.36 11.09
CA PRO A 237 -6.65 -1.68 12.36
C PRO A 237 -8.15 -1.47 12.56
N GLN A 238 -8.72 -1.99 13.65
CA GLN A 238 -10.14 -1.89 13.98
C GLN A 238 -10.33 -1.16 15.32
N ASN A 239 -11.07 -0.06 15.33
CA ASN A 239 -11.26 0.78 16.52
C ASN A 239 -9.94 1.19 17.18
N CYS A 240 -8.94 1.49 16.35
CA CYS A 240 -7.61 1.89 16.80
C CYS A 240 -7.44 3.41 16.75
N ASP A 241 -6.52 3.91 17.58
CA ASP A 241 -6.06 5.30 17.54
C ASP A 241 -4.54 5.36 17.52
N ARG A 242 -3.94 6.31 16.79
CA ARG A 242 -2.49 6.43 16.57
C ARG A 242 -1.87 5.15 16.02
N VAL A 243 -2.12 4.92 14.74
CA VAL A 243 -1.58 3.78 13.97
C VAL A 243 -0.46 4.27 13.06
N LEU A 244 0.72 3.64 13.15
CA LEU A 244 1.83 3.85 12.23
C LEU A 244 2.16 2.56 11.49
N ILE A 245 2.09 2.59 10.18
CA ILE A 245 2.55 1.54 9.27
C ILE A 245 3.65 2.16 8.41
N GLU A 246 4.89 1.79 8.67
CA GLU A 246 6.06 2.42 8.07
C GLU A 246 7.00 1.41 7.44
N HIS A 247 7.34 1.61 6.17
CA HIS A 247 8.30 0.78 5.47
C HIS A 247 7.94 -0.72 5.51
N VAL A 248 6.64 -1.01 5.42
CA VAL A 248 6.09 -2.36 5.32
C VAL A 248 5.96 -2.73 3.85
N ARG A 249 6.31 -3.96 3.50
CA ARG A 249 6.21 -4.47 2.15
C ARG A 249 5.21 -5.60 2.07
N LEU A 250 4.24 -5.46 1.20
CA LEU A 250 3.29 -6.52 0.90
C LEU A 250 3.71 -7.24 -0.37
N ALA A 251 4.06 -8.51 -0.22
CA ALA A 251 4.24 -9.44 -1.32
C ALA A 251 2.96 -10.27 -1.47
N GLY A 252 1.91 -9.61 -1.92
CA GLY A 252 0.56 -10.13 -2.03
C GLY A 252 0.17 -10.56 -3.44
N SER A 253 -1.11 -10.42 -3.75
CA SER A 253 -1.74 -10.81 -5.02
C SER A 253 -1.89 -12.33 -5.21
N ARG A 254 -1.83 -13.08 -4.10
CA ARG A 254 -1.99 -14.54 -4.11
C ARG A 254 -3.44 -14.98 -4.16
N VAL A 255 -4.32 -14.27 -3.49
CA VAL A 255 -5.76 -14.54 -3.40
C VAL A 255 -6.55 -13.27 -3.68
N GLY A 256 -7.82 -13.40 -4.05
CA GLY A 256 -8.73 -12.27 -4.06
C GLY A 256 -8.97 -11.73 -2.64
N ASN A 257 -9.29 -10.45 -2.51
CA ASN A 257 -9.48 -9.75 -1.23
C ASN A 257 -8.21 -9.69 -0.35
N ASP A 258 -7.02 -9.70 -0.91
CA ASP A 258 -5.81 -9.39 -0.18
C ASP A 258 -5.52 -7.88 -0.22
N ASP A 259 -6.50 -7.10 0.28
CA ASP A 259 -6.40 -5.65 0.42
C ASP A 259 -5.11 -5.28 1.19
N GLY A 260 -4.58 -4.09 0.96
CA GLY A 260 -3.36 -3.62 1.63
C GLY A 260 -3.63 -3.18 3.06
N VAL A 261 -4.21 -1.99 3.24
CA VAL A 261 -4.54 -1.44 4.56
C VAL A 261 -6.00 -1.00 4.60
N ASP A 262 -6.76 -1.63 5.50
CA ASP A 262 -8.18 -1.38 5.74
C ASP A 262 -8.44 -0.84 7.15
N PRO A 263 -8.20 0.44 7.41
CA PRO A 263 -8.53 0.99 8.71
C PRO A 263 -10.06 1.02 8.92
N CYS A 264 -10.51 0.27 9.93
CA CYS A 264 -11.93 0.21 10.26
C CYS A 264 -12.21 1.03 11.51
N ASN A 265 -13.05 2.08 11.41
CA ASN A 265 -13.45 2.91 12.55
C ASN A 265 -12.26 3.41 13.40
N SER A 266 -11.16 3.75 12.74
CA SER A 266 -9.88 4.09 13.36
C SER A 266 -9.47 5.53 13.03
N SER A 267 -8.64 6.14 13.86
CA SER A 267 -8.20 7.53 13.73
C SER A 267 -6.70 7.71 13.88
N ASN A 268 -6.17 8.83 13.39
CA ASN A 268 -4.77 9.22 13.48
C ASN A 268 -3.84 8.14 12.90
N ILE A 269 -4.05 7.83 11.61
CA ILE A 269 -3.39 6.73 10.91
C ILE A 269 -2.35 7.29 9.96
N THR A 270 -1.14 6.75 10.01
CA THR A 270 -0.07 7.06 9.05
C THR A 270 0.41 5.78 8.38
N VAL A 271 0.40 5.78 7.04
CA VAL A 271 1.00 4.75 6.19
C VAL A 271 2.07 5.44 5.36
N ARG A 272 3.34 5.10 5.54
CA ARG A 272 4.42 5.79 4.83
C ARG A 272 5.58 4.88 4.42
N ASN A 273 6.25 5.27 3.35
CA ASN A 273 7.42 4.56 2.80
C ASN A 273 7.14 3.07 2.52
N CYS A 274 5.90 2.70 2.18
CA CYS A 274 5.50 1.32 1.97
C CYS A 274 5.54 0.93 0.49
N PHE A 275 5.77 -0.37 0.23
CA PHE A 275 5.62 -0.97 -1.09
C PHE A 275 4.55 -2.07 -1.01
N PHE A 276 3.42 -1.90 -1.71
CA PHE A 276 2.32 -2.86 -1.68
C PHE A 276 2.06 -3.44 -3.08
N ARG A 277 2.15 -4.77 -3.18
CA ARG A 277 1.54 -5.50 -4.27
C ARG A 277 0.31 -6.22 -3.75
N THR A 278 -0.86 -5.89 -4.28
CA THR A 278 -2.16 -6.44 -3.85
C THR A 278 -2.97 -6.92 -5.04
N ASP A 279 -3.88 -7.86 -4.82
CA ASP A 279 -4.93 -8.21 -5.79
C ASP A 279 -6.11 -7.25 -5.67
N ASP A 280 -6.54 -6.97 -4.43
CA ASP A 280 -7.66 -6.08 -4.13
C ASP A 280 -7.17 -4.67 -3.75
N ASP A 281 -7.99 -3.87 -3.10
CA ASP A 281 -7.78 -2.46 -2.82
C ASP A 281 -6.48 -2.20 -2.03
N ALA A 282 -5.61 -1.28 -2.49
CA ALA A 282 -4.37 -1.02 -1.76
C ALA A 282 -4.62 -0.25 -0.46
N ILE A 283 -5.51 0.74 -0.48
CA ILE A 283 -5.91 1.55 0.69
C ILE A 283 -7.43 1.67 0.71
N SER A 284 -8.06 1.11 1.74
CA SER A 284 -9.52 1.05 1.83
C SER A 284 -10.05 1.32 3.24
N PRO A 285 -10.08 2.60 3.69
CA PRO A 285 -10.69 2.96 4.95
C PRO A 285 -12.20 2.65 4.95
N LYS A 286 -12.65 1.98 6.01
CA LYS A 286 -14.01 1.45 6.13
C LYS A 286 -14.61 1.74 7.50
N GLY A 287 -15.92 1.87 7.58
CA GLY A 287 -16.69 1.91 8.84
C GLY A 287 -17.46 0.61 9.00
N ILE A 288 -16.85 -0.40 9.60
CA ILE A 288 -17.43 -1.75 9.72
C ILE A 288 -17.60 -2.10 11.20
N THR A 289 -18.79 -2.64 11.55
CA THR A 289 -18.99 -3.28 12.84
C THR A 289 -18.95 -4.79 12.70
N ARG A 290 -18.27 -5.47 13.61
CA ARG A 290 -18.21 -6.92 13.60
C ARG A 290 -19.47 -7.55 14.16
N ARG A 291 -19.80 -8.73 13.63
CA ARG A 291 -20.84 -9.60 14.13
C ARG A 291 -20.54 -10.00 15.59
N GLY A 292 -21.41 -9.60 16.53
CA GLY A 292 -21.26 -9.91 17.96
C GLY A 292 -20.32 -9.00 18.76
N GLY A 293 -19.73 -7.98 18.13
CA GLY A 293 -18.94 -6.95 18.82
C GLY A 293 -19.76 -5.72 19.20
N GLU A 294 -19.13 -4.80 19.95
CA GLU A 294 -19.71 -3.48 20.20
C GLU A 294 -20.05 -2.81 18.87
N LYS A 295 -21.20 -2.14 18.82
CA LYS A 295 -21.56 -1.28 17.69
C LYS A 295 -20.60 -0.11 17.61
N LEU A 296 -19.61 -0.22 16.72
CA LEU A 296 -18.63 0.86 16.54
C LEU A 296 -19.27 1.96 15.69
N SER A 297 -19.52 3.09 16.33
CA SER A 297 -20.04 4.30 15.68
C SER A 297 -18.95 5.31 15.35
N LYS A 298 -17.66 4.93 15.43
CA LYS A 298 -16.56 5.85 15.19
C LYS A 298 -16.34 6.08 13.70
N SER A 299 -16.05 7.31 13.38
CA SER A 299 -15.57 7.70 12.05
C SER A 299 -14.16 7.15 11.77
N VAL A 300 -13.74 7.21 10.50
CA VAL A 300 -12.32 7.12 10.14
C VAL A 300 -11.83 8.54 9.90
N GLU A 301 -10.82 8.97 10.66
CA GLU A 301 -10.39 10.35 10.64
C GLU A 301 -8.87 10.50 10.70
N ASN A 302 -8.36 11.57 10.09
CA ASN A 302 -6.95 11.96 10.17
C ASN A 302 -6.03 10.85 9.65
N MET A 303 -6.21 10.46 8.39
CA MET A 303 -5.37 9.46 7.74
C MET A 303 -4.39 10.11 6.77
N LEU A 304 -3.12 9.77 6.91
CA LEU A 304 -2.04 10.14 5.99
C LEU A 304 -1.46 8.90 5.32
N VAL A 305 -1.38 8.92 3.99
CA VAL A 305 -0.67 7.94 3.17
C VAL A 305 0.38 8.69 2.37
N GLU A 306 1.66 8.43 2.59
CA GLU A 306 2.71 9.19 1.92
C GLU A 306 3.93 8.34 1.51
N ASP A 307 4.60 8.79 0.45
CA ASP A 307 5.85 8.21 -0.04
C ASP A 307 5.77 6.71 -0.35
N CYS A 308 4.59 6.21 -0.76
CA CYS A 308 4.34 4.81 -1.02
C CYS A 308 4.44 4.44 -2.51
N VAL A 309 4.67 3.16 -2.77
CA VAL A 309 4.63 2.54 -4.09
C VAL A 309 3.55 1.47 -4.10
N PHE A 310 2.65 1.53 -5.08
CA PHE A 310 1.55 0.57 -5.21
C PHE A 310 1.62 -0.18 -6.55
N TRP A 311 1.41 -1.48 -6.46
CA TRP A 311 1.13 -2.38 -7.57
C TRP A 311 -0.20 -3.08 -7.27
N VAL A 312 -1.26 -2.75 -8.01
CA VAL A 312 -2.59 -3.34 -7.80
C VAL A 312 -2.94 -4.20 -9.02
N ASP A 313 -3.07 -5.49 -8.81
CA ASP A 313 -3.28 -6.44 -9.93
C ASP A 313 -4.74 -6.52 -10.39
N PHE A 314 -5.73 -6.11 -9.56
CA PHE A 314 -7.12 -6.38 -9.95
C PHE A 314 -8.17 -5.31 -9.58
N VAL A 315 -8.11 -4.64 -8.42
CA VAL A 315 -9.20 -3.76 -7.98
C VAL A 315 -8.78 -2.28 -7.91
N ASN A 316 -8.98 -1.54 -6.83
CA ASN A 316 -8.71 -0.10 -6.81
C ASN A 316 -7.44 0.23 -6.02
N VAL A 317 -6.82 1.36 -6.30
CA VAL A 317 -5.73 1.85 -5.46
C VAL A 317 -6.27 2.49 -4.19
N PHE A 318 -7.21 3.43 -4.34
CA PHE A 318 -7.91 4.08 -3.24
C PHE A 318 -9.40 3.83 -3.36
N ARG A 319 -9.93 2.94 -2.53
CA ARG A 319 -11.35 2.67 -2.43
C ARG A 319 -11.89 3.11 -1.09
N ILE A 320 -12.42 4.33 -1.04
CA ILE A 320 -12.80 4.99 0.21
C ILE A 320 -14.28 4.74 0.49
N ALA A 321 -14.57 4.12 1.62
CA ALA A 321 -15.90 3.92 2.21
C ALA A 321 -16.82 2.89 1.56
N THR A 322 -16.43 2.12 0.60
CA THR A 322 -17.26 1.01 0.14
C THR A 322 -17.52 0.03 1.29
N GLU A 323 -18.71 -0.57 1.36
CA GLU A 323 -19.09 -1.53 2.41
C GLU A 323 -19.03 -0.94 3.82
N SER A 324 -19.30 0.34 3.96
CA SER A 324 -19.10 1.07 5.20
C SER A 324 -20.39 1.65 5.75
N SER A 325 -20.47 1.72 7.07
CA SER A 325 -21.48 2.44 7.81
C SER A 325 -20.85 3.05 9.06
N CYS A 326 -20.47 4.32 8.98
CA CYS A 326 -19.94 5.12 10.08
C CYS A 326 -20.38 6.56 9.89
N PRO A 327 -20.22 7.45 10.91
CA PRO A 327 -20.65 8.84 10.77
C PRO A 327 -19.90 9.57 9.65
N ALA A 328 -18.58 9.36 9.56
CA ALA A 328 -17.78 10.04 8.56
C ALA A 328 -16.49 9.31 8.21
N ILE A 329 -15.98 9.58 7.00
CA ILE A 329 -14.57 9.42 6.64
C ILE A 329 -14.08 10.81 6.25
N ARG A 330 -13.11 11.37 7.00
CA ARG A 330 -12.66 12.74 6.80
C ARG A 330 -11.19 12.99 7.14
N ASN A 331 -10.66 14.10 6.65
CA ASN A 331 -9.27 14.49 6.84
C ASN A 331 -8.30 13.42 6.34
N PHE A 332 -8.50 12.98 5.11
CA PHE A 332 -7.64 12.00 4.43
C PHE A 332 -6.67 12.71 3.50
N THR A 333 -5.39 12.37 3.58
CA THR A 333 -4.38 12.85 2.64
C THR A 333 -3.57 11.68 2.09
N ALA A 334 -3.47 11.58 0.75
CA ALA A 334 -2.53 10.71 0.06
C ALA A 334 -1.59 11.58 -0.77
N ARG A 335 -0.27 11.45 -0.57
CA ARG A 335 0.71 12.27 -1.29
C ARG A 335 2.01 11.53 -1.62
N ASN A 336 2.67 11.98 -2.69
CA ASN A 336 3.95 11.43 -3.15
C ASN A 336 3.87 9.93 -3.43
N ILE A 337 2.89 9.50 -4.21
CA ILE A 337 2.59 8.10 -4.49
C ILE A 337 3.01 7.74 -5.92
N ASP A 338 3.64 6.58 -6.07
CA ASP A 338 3.87 5.95 -7.37
C ASP A 338 2.99 4.70 -7.49
N VAL A 339 2.03 4.71 -8.39
CA VAL A 339 1.29 3.51 -8.80
C VAL A 339 2.03 2.93 -9.99
N ILE A 340 2.84 1.90 -9.76
CA ILE A 340 3.73 1.34 -10.80
C ILE A 340 3.03 0.40 -11.75
N HIS A 341 2.00 -0.30 -11.27
CA HIS A 341 1.10 -1.10 -12.10
C HIS A 341 -0.33 -1.01 -11.57
N PHE A 342 -1.24 -1.01 -12.50
CA PHE A 342 -2.67 -1.08 -12.26
C PHE A 342 -3.32 -1.84 -13.42
N HIS A 343 -3.90 -2.99 -13.12
CA HIS A 343 -4.55 -3.81 -14.14
C HIS A 343 -6.04 -3.51 -14.19
N ASN A 344 -6.47 -3.10 -15.37
CA ASN A 344 -7.86 -2.78 -15.61
C ASN A 344 -8.67 -4.04 -15.92
N ARG A 345 -9.57 -4.41 -15.00
CA ARG A 345 -10.77 -5.18 -15.36
C ARG A 345 -12.01 -4.31 -15.19
N ASN A 346 -13.06 -4.61 -15.91
CA ASN A 346 -14.27 -3.81 -15.98
C ASN A 346 -14.72 -3.24 -14.62
N GLN A 347 -14.87 -1.91 -14.55
CA GLN A 347 -15.45 -1.13 -13.45
C GLN A 347 -14.52 -0.73 -12.28
N VAL A 348 -13.22 -0.93 -12.36
CA VAL A 348 -12.27 -0.47 -11.33
C VAL A 348 -11.72 0.93 -11.62
N GLN A 349 -11.30 1.66 -10.59
CA GLN A 349 -10.79 3.03 -10.65
C GLN A 349 -9.53 3.18 -9.80
N ILE A 350 -8.71 4.17 -10.08
CA ILE A 350 -7.61 4.54 -9.19
C ILE A 350 -8.17 5.16 -7.90
N PHE A 351 -9.09 6.11 -8.05
CA PHE A 351 -9.73 6.80 -6.92
C PHE A 351 -11.25 6.58 -6.98
N TRP A 352 -11.74 5.76 -6.07
CA TRP A 352 -13.18 5.57 -5.91
C TRP A 352 -13.64 6.02 -4.52
N LEU A 353 -14.30 7.17 -4.47
CA LEU A 353 -14.88 7.73 -3.27
C LEU A 353 -16.37 7.38 -3.27
N HIS A 354 -16.78 6.53 -2.34
CA HIS A 354 -18.11 5.91 -2.36
C HIS A 354 -18.72 5.80 -0.97
N PRO A 355 -19.06 6.94 -0.34
CA PRO A 355 -19.81 6.90 0.93
C PRO A 355 -21.17 6.25 0.73
N THR A 356 -21.57 5.44 1.70
CA THR A 356 -22.80 4.66 1.69
C THR A 356 -23.68 4.96 2.90
N GLY A 357 -24.98 4.79 2.75
CA GLY A 357 -25.92 5.08 3.83
C GLY A 357 -25.98 6.57 4.18
N GLU A 358 -25.77 6.92 5.44
CA GLU A 358 -25.82 8.31 5.93
C GLU A 358 -24.43 8.89 6.23
N MET A 359 -23.39 8.33 5.63
CA MET A 359 -22.00 8.70 5.90
C MET A 359 -21.61 10.01 5.25
N VAL A 360 -20.89 10.85 5.99
CA VAL A 360 -20.22 12.04 5.48
C VAL A 360 -18.81 11.72 4.98
N MET A 361 -18.45 12.23 3.81
CA MET A 361 -17.08 12.17 3.29
C MET A 361 -16.60 13.57 2.96
N GLU A 362 -15.57 14.04 3.67
CA GLU A 362 -15.11 15.43 3.52
C GLU A 362 -13.62 15.62 3.79
N ASN A 363 -13.05 16.68 3.21
CA ASN A 363 -11.66 17.10 3.41
C ASN A 363 -10.66 16.00 2.97
N LEU A 364 -10.73 15.57 1.72
CA LEU A 364 -9.81 14.60 1.16
C LEU A 364 -8.84 15.27 0.18
N THR A 365 -7.56 14.95 0.28
CA THR A 365 -6.52 15.46 -0.62
C THR A 365 -5.70 14.32 -1.21
N PHE A 366 -5.55 14.36 -2.53
CA PHE A 366 -4.69 13.47 -3.30
C PHE A 366 -3.69 14.33 -4.06
N GLU A 367 -2.40 14.24 -3.72
CA GLU A 367 -1.39 15.15 -4.24
C GLU A 367 -0.11 14.44 -4.68
N ASN A 368 0.50 14.89 -5.78
CA ASN A 368 1.76 14.36 -6.30
C ASN A 368 1.70 12.84 -6.54
N ILE A 369 0.76 12.40 -7.36
CA ILE A 369 0.57 10.97 -7.64
C ILE A 369 0.88 10.68 -9.10
N LYS A 370 1.82 9.77 -9.34
CA LYS A 370 2.19 9.27 -10.67
C LYS A 370 1.64 7.88 -10.87
N ILE A 371 0.96 7.66 -11.98
CA ILE A 371 0.29 6.41 -12.27
C ILE A 371 0.82 5.85 -13.58
N ASN A 372 1.49 4.69 -13.49
CA ASN A 372 1.98 3.92 -14.63
C ASN A 372 1.18 2.64 -14.74
N GLY A 373 0.77 2.28 -15.92
CA GLY A 373 0.07 1.03 -16.15
C GLY A 373 -1.10 1.15 -17.10
N GLU A 374 -1.88 0.09 -17.16
CA GLU A 374 -3.11 0.07 -17.93
C GLU A 374 -4.16 0.99 -17.31
N ILE A 375 -5.01 1.53 -18.16
CA ILE A 375 -5.92 2.60 -17.79
C ILE A 375 -7.18 2.06 -17.14
N PRO A 376 -7.56 2.55 -15.95
CA PRO A 376 -8.84 2.21 -15.35
C PRO A 376 -10.03 2.70 -16.18
N TYR A 377 -11.20 2.14 -15.93
CA TYR A 377 -12.46 2.56 -16.54
C TYR A 377 -12.73 4.05 -16.34
N ASN A 378 -12.50 4.55 -15.15
CA ASN A 378 -12.38 5.96 -14.82
C ASN A 378 -11.14 6.15 -13.93
N LEU A 379 -10.44 7.24 -14.10
CA LEU A 379 -9.38 7.61 -13.18
C LEU A 379 -9.98 7.92 -11.79
N ILE A 380 -11.04 8.73 -11.78
CA ILE A 380 -11.67 9.25 -10.58
C ILE A 380 -13.18 9.02 -10.66
N LYS A 381 -13.76 8.46 -9.58
CA LYS A 381 -15.20 8.25 -9.43
C LYS A 381 -15.66 8.68 -8.04
N LEU A 382 -16.57 9.64 -7.98
CA LEU A 382 -17.18 10.16 -6.76
C LEU A 382 -18.70 9.93 -6.84
N THR A 383 -19.20 8.98 -6.07
CA THR A 383 -20.59 8.50 -6.20
C THR A 383 -21.18 8.09 -4.86
N PRO A 384 -21.73 9.01 -4.07
CA PRO A 384 -22.48 8.64 -2.87
C PRO A 384 -23.68 7.75 -3.21
N THR A 385 -24.08 6.89 -2.28
CA THR A 385 -25.27 6.07 -2.43
C THR A 385 -26.01 5.88 -1.10
N LEU A 386 -27.33 5.95 -1.13
CA LEU A 386 -28.18 5.67 0.03
C LEU A 386 -28.17 4.18 0.41
N ASN A 387 -27.83 3.30 -0.50
CA ASN A 387 -27.75 1.88 -0.24
C ASN A 387 -26.37 1.47 0.28
N LEU A 388 -26.33 0.62 1.27
CA LEU A 388 -25.12 -0.06 1.70
C LEU A 388 -24.66 -1.04 0.62
N VAL A 389 -23.49 -0.83 0.05
CA VAL A 389 -22.94 -1.70 -0.99
C VAL A 389 -22.43 -2.99 -0.34
N GLY A 390 -22.64 -4.13 -0.99
CA GLY A 390 -22.26 -5.45 -0.46
C GLY A 390 -23.31 -6.08 0.46
N THR A 391 -24.32 -5.33 0.92
CA THR A 391 -25.50 -5.91 1.53
C THR A 391 -26.51 -6.31 0.44
N ARG A 392 -26.92 -7.55 0.42
CA ARG A 392 -28.23 -7.84 -0.21
C ARG A 392 -29.27 -6.98 0.51
N PRO A 393 -30.28 -6.43 -0.21
CA PRO A 393 -31.33 -5.66 0.46
C PRO A 393 -31.78 -6.46 1.68
N ILE A 394 -31.59 -5.91 2.86
CA ILE A 394 -32.06 -6.49 4.09
C ILE A 394 -33.58 -6.48 3.92
N LYS A 395 -34.16 -7.61 3.56
CA LYS A 395 -35.58 -7.84 3.83
C LYS A 395 -35.69 -7.52 5.31
N GLN A 396 -36.56 -6.57 5.67
CA GLN A 396 -36.72 -6.07 7.04
C GLN A 396 -36.48 -7.20 8.03
N PRO A 397 -35.62 -7.03 9.03
CA PRO A 397 -35.31 -8.12 9.94
C PRO A 397 -36.59 -8.56 10.59
N THR A 398 -37.10 -9.74 10.20
CA THR A 398 -37.91 -10.50 11.09
C THR A 398 -37.00 -10.88 12.25
N PRO A 399 -37.37 -10.60 13.51
CA PRO A 399 -36.45 -10.63 14.65
C PRO A 399 -35.68 -11.94 14.86
N ASN A 400 -35.97 -13.00 14.12
CA ASN A 400 -35.46 -14.35 14.36
C ASN A 400 -34.71 -15.00 13.17
N ASN A 401 -34.39 -14.32 12.08
CA ASN A 401 -33.75 -14.95 10.93
C ASN A 401 -32.71 -14.07 10.24
N ILE A 402 -31.68 -13.63 10.95
CA ILE A 402 -30.45 -13.14 10.31
C ILE A 402 -29.59 -14.36 9.98
N LYS A 403 -29.94 -15.10 8.94
CA LYS A 403 -28.96 -15.94 8.24
C LYS A 403 -28.24 -15.07 7.22
N VAL A 404 -27.15 -14.49 7.62
CA VAL A 404 -26.13 -14.01 6.67
C VAL A 404 -25.69 -15.23 5.87
N GLY A 405 -25.78 -15.13 4.55
CA GLY A 405 -25.56 -16.24 3.65
C GLY A 405 -24.26 -16.98 3.93
N SER A 406 -24.40 -18.21 4.36
CA SER A 406 -23.31 -19.16 4.50
C SER A 406 -22.75 -19.46 3.13
N ARG A 407 -21.56 -18.99 2.83
CA ARG A 407 -20.72 -19.65 1.84
C ARG A 407 -19.71 -20.50 2.58
N ARG A 408 -19.85 -21.80 2.36
CA ARG A 408 -18.99 -22.94 2.67
C ARG A 408 -18.17 -22.89 3.97
N ARG A 409 -18.42 -23.90 4.75
CA ARG A 409 -17.76 -24.28 5.98
C ARG A 409 -16.25 -24.51 5.77
N GLY A 410 -15.44 -23.49 6.03
CA GLY A 410 -14.14 -23.63 6.62
C GLY A 410 -14.27 -23.20 8.08
N ILE A 411 -13.38 -23.56 8.93
CA ILE A 411 -13.34 -23.18 10.35
C ILE A 411 -13.50 -21.66 10.45
N GLY A 412 -14.68 -21.21 10.92
CA GLY A 412 -15.04 -19.81 11.05
C GLY A 412 -15.53 -19.17 9.74
N SER A 413 -16.83 -19.28 9.44
CA SER A 413 -17.46 -18.43 8.42
C SER A 413 -17.38 -16.98 8.87
N ARG A 414 -16.34 -16.27 8.42
CA ARG A 414 -16.10 -14.87 8.68
C ARG A 414 -16.96 -14.08 7.71
N GLY A 415 -18.13 -13.66 8.16
CA GLY A 415 -18.97 -12.72 7.42
C GLY A 415 -18.39 -11.31 7.55
N TYR A 416 -18.63 -10.46 6.58
CA TYR A 416 -18.54 -9.02 6.77
C TYR A 416 -19.26 -8.62 8.06
N GLY A 417 -18.71 -7.68 8.81
CA GLY A 417 -19.32 -7.21 10.05
C GLY A 417 -20.74 -6.67 9.82
N GLU A 418 -21.51 -6.57 10.89
CA GLU A 418 -22.82 -5.90 10.82
C GLU A 418 -22.61 -4.41 10.51
N PHE A 419 -23.32 -3.92 9.51
CA PHE A 419 -23.32 -2.48 9.22
C PHE A 419 -24.29 -1.80 10.19
N VAL A 420 -23.78 -0.84 10.93
CA VAL A 420 -24.57 0.03 11.78
C VAL A 420 -24.82 1.32 11.02
N VAL A 421 -26.08 1.60 10.71
CA VAL A 421 -26.46 2.92 10.21
C VAL A 421 -26.38 3.89 11.38
N VAL A 422 -25.49 4.86 11.28
CA VAL A 422 -25.36 5.94 12.27
C VAL A 422 -25.95 7.19 11.62
N PRO A 423 -26.96 7.80 12.23
CA PRO A 423 -27.55 9.01 11.68
C PRO A 423 -26.48 10.10 11.45
N SER A 424 -26.44 10.61 10.24
CA SER A 424 -25.61 11.73 9.81
C SER A 424 -26.37 12.52 8.73
N ASN A 425 -25.78 13.61 8.26
CA ASN A 425 -26.36 14.38 7.16
C ASN A 425 -25.98 13.84 5.76
N GLY A 426 -25.29 12.70 5.71
CA GLY A 426 -24.84 12.07 4.45
C GLY A 426 -25.86 11.16 3.79
N PRO A 427 -25.47 10.43 2.69
CA PRO A 427 -24.09 10.41 2.16
C PRO A 427 -23.82 11.57 1.21
N PHE A 428 -22.77 12.32 1.47
CA PHE A 428 -22.27 13.34 0.56
C PHE A 428 -20.75 13.31 0.45
N ILE A 429 -20.22 13.97 -0.60
CA ILE A 429 -18.78 14.10 -0.81
C ILE A 429 -18.47 15.58 -0.98
N HIS A 430 -17.76 16.17 -0.03
CA HIS A 430 -17.40 17.57 -0.04
C HIS A 430 -15.89 17.82 0.16
N ASN A 431 -15.39 18.93 -0.39
CA ASN A 431 -14.03 19.42 -0.16
C ASN A 431 -12.96 18.38 -0.54
N VAL A 432 -12.96 17.93 -1.80
CA VAL A 432 -11.96 16.99 -2.32
C VAL A 432 -11.03 17.69 -3.30
N THR A 433 -9.73 17.51 -3.10
CA THR A 433 -8.69 18.07 -3.96
C THR A 433 -7.86 16.95 -4.59
N PHE A 434 -7.76 16.98 -5.91
CA PHE A 434 -6.82 16.21 -6.71
C PHE A 434 -5.80 17.18 -7.28
N LYS A 435 -4.52 17.03 -6.90
CA LYS A 435 -3.48 17.97 -7.28
C LYS A 435 -2.23 17.29 -7.79
N ASN A 436 -1.70 17.77 -8.91
CA ASN A 436 -0.49 17.25 -9.51
C ASN A 436 -0.52 15.72 -9.67
N ILE A 437 -1.56 15.23 -10.38
CA ILE A 437 -1.74 13.82 -10.69
C ILE A 437 -1.52 13.60 -12.17
N SER A 438 -0.69 12.64 -12.54
CA SER A 438 -0.42 12.30 -13.92
C SER A 438 -0.43 10.80 -14.17
N THR A 439 -0.99 10.42 -15.32
CA THR A 439 -0.93 9.05 -15.81
C THR A 439 0.06 8.96 -16.96
N TYR A 440 0.81 7.87 -17.01
CA TYR A 440 1.71 7.52 -18.11
C TYR A 440 1.67 6.00 -18.34
N GLY A 441 2.12 5.56 -19.53
CA GLY A 441 2.04 4.17 -19.98
C GLY A 441 1.21 4.03 -21.24
N GLY A 442 0.94 2.81 -21.67
CA GLY A 442 0.23 2.55 -22.92
C GLY A 442 -1.26 2.91 -22.89
N GLU A 443 -1.76 3.59 -23.90
CA GLU A 443 -3.20 3.71 -24.12
C GLU A 443 -3.77 2.34 -24.54
N THR A 444 -4.75 1.84 -23.82
CA THR A 444 -5.55 0.70 -24.30
C THR A 444 -6.76 1.20 -25.10
N ALA A 445 -7.23 0.43 -26.07
CA ALA A 445 -8.37 0.79 -26.94
C ALA A 445 -9.67 1.12 -26.16
N TYR A 446 -9.76 0.74 -24.90
CA TYR A 446 -10.90 1.01 -24.02
C TYR A 446 -11.00 2.46 -23.52
N CYS A 447 -9.93 3.25 -23.62
CA CYS A 447 -9.88 4.60 -23.05
C CYS A 447 -10.63 5.65 -23.84
N ASN A 448 -10.78 5.44 -25.14
CA ASN A 448 -11.35 6.46 -26.04
C ASN A 448 -12.86 6.66 -25.89
N GLU A 449 -13.59 5.74 -25.27
CA GLU A 449 -15.05 5.80 -25.17
C GLU A 449 -15.57 6.19 -23.77
N ARG A 450 -14.70 6.33 -22.76
CA ARG A 450 -15.10 6.48 -21.35
C ARG A 450 -14.66 7.82 -20.78
N GLY A 451 -15.36 8.27 -19.74
CA GLY A 451 -14.97 9.48 -19.03
C GLY A 451 -13.74 9.23 -18.16
N PHE A 452 -12.88 10.23 -18.01
CA PHE A 452 -11.76 10.18 -17.06
C PHE A 452 -12.22 10.39 -15.63
N VAL A 453 -13.27 11.18 -15.46
CA VAL A 453 -13.84 11.58 -14.18
C VAL A 453 -15.35 11.39 -14.22
N LEU A 454 -15.88 10.73 -13.21
CA LEU A 454 -17.31 10.56 -12.99
C LEU A 454 -17.68 11.14 -11.62
N LEU A 455 -18.52 12.18 -11.62
CA LEU A 455 -19.06 12.83 -10.44
C LEU A 455 -20.59 12.71 -10.46
N GLN A 456 -21.19 12.10 -9.45
CA GLN A 456 -22.65 11.90 -9.39
C GLN A 456 -23.14 12.05 -7.95
N GLY A 457 -23.81 13.15 -7.64
CA GLY A 457 -24.64 13.27 -6.45
C GLY A 457 -25.97 12.53 -6.61
N ILE A 458 -26.72 12.37 -5.53
CA ILE A 458 -28.01 11.68 -5.49
C ILE A 458 -29.18 12.69 -5.62
N ASP A 459 -29.16 13.72 -4.79
CA ASP A 459 -30.15 14.80 -4.72
C ASP A 459 -29.50 16.08 -4.16
N GLU A 460 -30.28 17.10 -3.78
CA GLU A 460 -29.79 18.38 -3.28
C GLU A 460 -29.10 18.30 -1.93
N GLU A 461 -29.46 17.34 -1.08
CA GLU A 461 -28.92 17.12 0.26
C GLU A 461 -27.75 16.13 0.24
N HIS A 462 -27.71 15.23 -0.76
CA HIS A 462 -26.71 14.18 -0.92
C HIS A 462 -25.89 14.42 -2.18
N ASP A 463 -25.20 15.54 -2.20
CA ASP A 463 -24.50 16.07 -3.35
C ASP A 463 -22.99 15.72 -3.38
N VAL A 464 -22.34 16.11 -4.46
CA VAL A 464 -20.89 16.13 -4.62
C VAL A 464 -20.47 17.57 -4.85
N SER A 465 -19.74 18.19 -3.93
CA SER A 465 -19.43 19.61 -4.04
C SER A 465 -18.05 20.01 -3.54
N ASN A 466 -17.60 21.21 -3.97
CA ASN A 466 -16.27 21.75 -3.68
C ASN A 466 -15.14 20.80 -4.11
N ILE A 467 -15.16 20.35 -5.36
CA ILE A 467 -14.15 19.46 -5.92
C ILE A 467 -13.14 20.29 -6.72
N THR A 468 -11.86 20.12 -6.42
CA THR A 468 -10.78 20.83 -7.13
C THR A 468 -9.89 19.83 -7.87
N PHE A 469 -9.68 20.08 -9.15
CA PHE A 469 -8.68 19.43 -9.99
C PHE A 469 -7.59 20.47 -10.30
N ASP A 470 -6.41 20.30 -9.70
CA ASP A 470 -5.26 21.19 -9.88
C ASP A 470 -4.13 20.41 -10.57
N LYS A 471 -3.83 20.75 -11.82
CA LYS A 471 -2.80 20.08 -12.65
C LYS A 471 -2.98 18.57 -12.71
N VAL A 472 -4.21 18.11 -12.96
CA VAL A 472 -4.52 16.69 -13.15
C VAL A 472 -4.51 16.38 -14.64
N SER A 473 -3.69 15.41 -15.04
CA SER A 473 -3.60 14.97 -16.44
C SER A 473 -3.79 13.47 -16.60
N TYR A 474 -4.31 13.10 -17.76
CA TYR A 474 -4.59 11.73 -18.14
C TYR A 474 -3.98 11.47 -19.51
N PHE A 475 -2.89 10.73 -19.59
CA PHE A 475 -2.06 10.55 -20.81
C PHE A 475 -1.76 11.85 -21.53
N GLY A 476 -1.24 12.83 -20.78
CA GLY A 476 -0.90 14.14 -21.31
C GLY A 476 -2.09 15.08 -21.54
N ASN A 477 -3.34 14.60 -21.43
CA ASN A 477 -4.53 15.44 -21.55
C ASN A 477 -4.90 16.04 -20.20
N VAL A 478 -4.82 17.36 -20.07
CA VAL A 478 -5.20 18.06 -18.84
C VAL A 478 -6.72 17.98 -18.65
N ILE A 479 -7.15 17.64 -17.44
CA ILE A 479 -8.57 17.63 -17.07
C ILE A 479 -8.99 19.08 -16.77
N ASP A 480 -9.85 19.65 -17.59
CA ASP A 480 -10.17 21.08 -17.57
C ASP A 480 -11.67 21.44 -17.53
N GLY A 481 -12.52 20.48 -17.36
CA GLY A 481 -13.98 20.74 -17.29
C GLY A 481 -14.66 20.98 -18.64
N GLU A 482 -13.95 21.41 -19.65
CA GLU A 482 -14.42 21.52 -21.05
C GLU A 482 -14.24 20.18 -21.76
N ASN A 483 -13.46 19.33 -21.19
CA ASN A 483 -13.17 18.00 -21.70
C ASN A 483 -14.42 17.11 -21.60
N SER A 484 -14.87 16.55 -22.72
CA SER A 484 -16.01 15.61 -22.79
C SER A 484 -15.83 14.36 -21.93
N LYS A 485 -14.62 14.13 -21.40
CA LYS A 485 -14.27 13.02 -20.51
C LYS A 485 -14.59 13.26 -19.03
N VAL A 486 -15.04 14.46 -18.65
CA VAL A 486 -15.57 14.76 -17.32
C VAL A 486 -17.09 14.66 -17.35
N LYS A 487 -17.65 13.66 -16.69
CA LYS A 487 -19.09 13.43 -16.60
C LYS A 487 -19.60 13.81 -15.22
N LYS A 488 -20.63 14.64 -15.17
CA LYS A 488 -21.29 15.09 -13.94
C LYS A 488 -22.80 15.16 -14.11
N ASN A 489 -23.56 14.94 -13.04
CA ASN A 489 -25.01 15.17 -13.00
C ASN A 489 -25.33 16.54 -12.34
N GLN A 490 -26.63 16.87 -12.25
CA GLN A 490 -27.12 18.15 -11.73
C GLN A 490 -26.84 18.39 -10.23
N TYR A 491 -26.57 17.34 -9.49
CA TYR A 491 -26.28 17.39 -8.05
C TYR A 491 -24.78 17.51 -7.75
N VAL A 492 -24.00 17.93 -8.75
CA VAL A 492 -22.57 18.24 -8.60
C VAL A 492 -22.38 19.75 -8.64
N LYS A 493 -21.84 20.32 -7.57
CA LYS A 493 -21.72 21.78 -7.38
C LYS A 493 -20.26 22.18 -7.16
N HIS A 494 -19.90 23.40 -7.54
CA HIS A 494 -18.62 24.03 -7.25
C HIS A 494 -17.38 23.17 -7.63
N VAL A 495 -17.33 22.72 -8.88
CA VAL A 495 -16.15 22.04 -9.41
C VAL A 495 -15.18 23.06 -10.01
N ARG A 496 -13.94 23.03 -9.59
CA ARG A 496 -12.87 23.93 -10.01
C ARG A 496 -11.78 23.16 -10.76
N PHE A 497 -11.29 23.74 -11.85
CA PHE A 497 -10.19 23.22 -12.65
C PHE A 497 -9.08 24.26 -12.71
N ILE A 498 -7.86 23.87 -12.36
CA ILE A 498 -6.65 24.72 -12.40
C ILE A 498 -5.65 24.03 -13.32
N LYS A 499 -5.25 24.75 -14.39
CA LYS A 499 -4.38 24.19 -15.44
C LYS A 499 -2.91 24.55 -15.26
N GLU A 500 -2.59 25.69 -14.60
CA GLU A 500 -1.26 26.26 -14.45
C GLU A 500 -0.73 26.20 -13.00
#